data_e9b2b137d4fa2a8d800bb9161ad4dd94
#
_entry.id   e9b2b137d4fa2a8d800bb9161ad4dd94
#
_cell.length_a   1.000
_cell.length_b   1.000
_cell.length_c   1.000
_cell.angle_alpha   90.00
_cell.angle_beta   90.00
_cell.angle_gamma   90.00
#
_symmetry.space_group_name_H-M   'P 1'
#
loop_
_entity.id
_entity.type
_entity.pdbx_description
1 polymer ?
#
loop_
_entity_poly.entity_id
_entity_poly.type
_entity_poly.pdbx_seq_one_letter_code
_entity_poly.pdbx_strand_id
1 'polypeptide(L)'
;MSSSGSEVDRWLGTMARAGMERWRDRLALVTGASGGIGAAVARTLVQQGLKVVGCARTVSNIEELAAECKSAGYPGTLIPHRCDLSSEEDILSMFSAVRSQHSGVDICINNAGLARPDTLLSGSTSGWKDMFNVNVLALSICTREAYQSMKERKVDDGHIININSMSGHQVSPHSVIHFYSATKYAVTALTEGLRQELREAQTHIRATCISPEVVETQFAFKLHDKDPEKAAATYECIKCLKPEDVAEAVVYVLSTPPHVQVSLALTVHPLEEPSHLQRGTAGRPSGWGEHPGCLKPCAFQQIGDIQMRPTEQVI
;
A
#
# COMPACT_ATOMS: atom_id res chain seq x y z
N MET A 1 -11.61 0.35 -37.52
CA MET A 1 -10.23 0.06 -37.02
C MET A 1 -10.26 0.12 -35.48
N SER A 2 -10.64 -0.98 -34.81
CA SER A 2 -10.80 -1.04 -33.35
C SER A 2 -10.44 -2.41 -32.77
N SER A 3 -9.30 -2.99 -33.17
CA SER A 3 -8.87 -4.32 -32.68
C SER A 3 -7.50 -4.35 -31.98
N SER A 4 -6.81 -3.23 -31.89
CA SER A 4 -5.44 -3.22 -31.30
C SER A 4 -5.44 -3.19 -29.75
N GLY A 5 -6.44 -2.63 -29.11
CA GLY A 5 -6.52 -2.58 -27.63
C GLY A 5 -6.69 -3.96 -27.00
N SER A 6 -7.50 -4.83 -27.58
CA SER A 6 -7.81 -6.16 -27.00
C SER A 6 -6.66 -7.17 -27.04
N GLU A 7 -5.74 -7.05 -27.98
CA GLU A 7 -4.57 -7.95 -28.06
C GLU A 7 -3.48 -7.55 -27.05
N VAL A 8 -3.22 -6.25 -26.92
CA VAL A 8 -2.25 -5.74 -25.94
C VAL A 8 -2.71 -6.02 -24.51
N ASP A 9 -3.98 -5.80 -24.20
CA ASP A 9 -4.55 -6.09 -22.87
C ASP A 9 -4.50 -7.59 -22.56
N ARG A 10 -4.77 -8.45 -23.55
CA ARG A 10 -4.66 -9.89 -23.41
C ARG A 10 -3.20 -10.33 -23.22
N TRP A 11 -2.25 -9.72 -23.92
CA TRP A 11 -0.82 -10.00 -23.82
C TRP A 11 -0.25 -9.57 -22.46
N LEU A 12 -0.59 -8.35 -21.98
CA LEU A 12 -0.23 -7.85 -20.66
C LEU A 12 -0.82 -8.73 -19.54
N GLY A 13 -2.08 -9.11 -19.66
CA GLY A 13 -2.73 -10.03 -18.72
C GLY A 13 -2.08 -11.43 -18.70
N THR A 14 -1.58 -11.91 -19.83
CA THR A 14 -0.87 -13.20 -19.92
C THR A 14 0.51 -13.12 -19.28
N MET A 15 1.25 -12.04 -19.51
CA MET A 15 2.56 -11.80 -18.90
C MET A 15 2.47 -11.65 -17.37
N ALA A 16 1.51 -10.88 -16.88
CA ALA A 16 1.28 -10.72 -15.44
C ALA A 16 0.93 -12.06 -14.78
N ARG A 17 0.09 -12.89 -15.41
CA ARG A 17 -0.25 -14.24 -14.92
C ARG A 17 0.98 -15.15 -14.87
N ALA A 18 1.81 -15.16 -15.93
CA ALA A 18 3.04 -15.94 -15.96
C ALA A 18 4.02 -15.50 -14.86
N GLY A 19 4.12 -14.19 -14.58
CA GLY A 19 4.96 -13.67 -13.52
C GLY A 19 4.46 -14.01 -12.11
N MET A 20 3.14 -14.18 -11.92
CA MET A 20 2.55 -14.55 -10.64
C MET A 20 2.59 -16.05 -10.34
N GLU A 21 2.78 -16.92 -11.34
CA GLU A 21 2.81 -18.38 -11.16
C GLU A 21 3.88 -18.84 -10.18
N ARG A 22 5.03 -18.16 -10.13
CA ARG A 22 6.11 -18.45 -9.16
C ARG A 22 5.72 -18.24 -7.70
N TRP A 23 4.64 -17.49 -7.44
CA TRP A 23 4.12 -17.19 -6.11
C TRP A 23 2.98 -18.11 -5.68
N ARG A 24 2.50 -18.99 -6.57
CA ARG A 24 1.44 -19.94 -6.24
C ARG A 24 1.84 -20.79 -5.03
N ASP A 25 0.91 -20.99 -4.12
CA ASP A 25 1.07 -21.73 -2.86
C ASP A 25 2.08 -21.13 -1.87
N ARG A 26 2.81 -20.06 -2.23
CA ARG A 26 3.71 -19.36 -1.32
C ARG A 26 2.91 -18.49 -0.36
N LEU A 27 3.54 -18.14 0.76
CA LEU A 27 2.86 -17.40 1.82
C LEU A 27 3.16 -15.90 1.78
N ALA A 28 2.10 -15.11 1.68
CA ALA A 28 2.13 -13.67 1.88
C ALA A 28 1.53 -13.30 3.24
N LEU A 29 2.20 -12.41 3.98
CA LEU A 29 1.66 -11.73 5.15
C LEU A 29 1.19 -10.33 4.75
N VAL A 30 -0.05 -9.98 5.06
CA VAL A 30 -0.62 -8.64 4.81
C VAL A 30 -1.05 -8.03 6.12
N THR A 31 -0.39 -6.94 6.52
CA THR A 31 -0.76 -6.21 7.74
C THR A 31 -1.90 -5.23 7.47
N GLY A 32 -2.83 -5.09 8.42
CA GLY A 32 -4.00 -4.22 8.26
C GLY A 32 -5.02 -4.73 7.24
N ALA A 33 -5.21 -6.05 7.17
CA ALA A 33 -6.05 -6.70 6.16
C ALA A 33 -7.56 -6.65 6.43
N SER A 34 -8.01 -5.98 7.49
CA SER A 34 -9.43 -5.90 7.89
C SER A 34 -10.27 -4.93 7.05
N GLY A 35 -9.67 -4.20 6.10
CA GLY A 35 -10.39 -3.24 5.25
C GLY A 35 -9.47 -2.46 4.31
N GLY A 36 -10.08 -1.67 3.44
CA GLY A 36 -9.39 -0.78 2.51
C GLY A 36 -8.33 -1.49 1.65
N ILE A 37 -7.17 -0.87 1.50
CA ILE A 37 -6.07 -1.40 0.68
C ILE A 37 -5.66 -2.82 1.11
N GLY A 38 -5.53 -3.06 2.42
CA GLY A 38 -5.09 -4.36 2.92
C GLY A 38 -6.04 -5.50 2.59
N ALA A 39 -7.34 -5.27 2.67
CA ALA A 39 -8.37 -6.25 2.28
C ALA A 39 -8.36 -6.52 0.77
N ALA A 40 -8.26 -5.46 -0.06
CA ALA A 40 -8.16 -5.58 -1.51
C ALA A 40 -6.91 -6.37 -1.93
N VAL A 41 -5.75 -6.03 -1.35
CA VAL A 41 -4.49 -6.76 -1.58
C VAL A 41 -4.62 -8.23 -1.17
N ALA A 42 -5.14 -8.52 0.02
CA ALA A 42 -5.32 -9.89 0.49
C ALA A 42 -6.22 -10.69 -0.45
N ARG A 43 -7.38 -10.14 -0.84
CA ARG A 43 -8.31 -10.74 -1.81
C ARG A 43 -7.61 -11.04 -3.13
N THR A 44 -6.92 -10.07 -3.69
CA THR A 44 -6.26 -10.20 -5.00
C THR A 44 -5.16 -11.25 -4.96
N LEU A 45 -4.35 -11.31 -3.91
CA LEU A 45 -3.32 -12.34 -3.78
C LEU A 45 -3.92 -13.75 -3.66
N VAL A 46 -5.04 -13.90 -2.96
CA VAL A 46 -5.79 -15.18 -2.90
C VAL A 46 -6.32 -15.56 -4.29
N GLN A 47 -6.81 -14.60 -5.08
CA GLN A 47 -7.18 -14.83 -6.49
C GLN A 47 -6.01 -15.31 -7.34
N GLN A 48 -4.80 -14.87 -7.03
CA GLN A 48 -3.57 -15.31 -7.71
C GLN A 48 -3.02 -16.66 -7.20
N GLY A 49 -3.69 -17.31 -6.24
CA GLY A 49 -3.31 -18.63 -5.75
C GLY A 49 -2.33 -18.64 -4.58
N LEU A 50 -2.12 -17.52 -3.91
CA LEU A 50 -1.25 -17.47 -2.73
C LEU A 50 -2.01 -17.93 -1.46
N LYS A 51 -1.25 -18.41 -0.49
CA LYS A 51 -1.69 -18.47 0.91
C LYS A 51 -1.44 -17.10 1.53
N VAL A 52 -2.46 -16.47 2.09
CA VAL A 52 -2.36 -15.13 2.63
C VAL A 52 -2.73 -15.15 4.12
N VAL A 53 -1.77 -14.79 4.97
CA VAL A 53 -2.09 -14.45 6.37
C VAL A 53 -2.44 -12.97 6.41
N GLY A 54 -3.70 -12.67 6.68
CA GLY A 54 -4.17 -11.31 6.90
C GLY A 54 -4.23 -11.02 8.40
N CYS A 55 -3.60 -9.94 8.87
CA CYS A 55 -3.65 -9.60 10.29
C CYS A 55 -4.25 -8.21 10.56
N ALA A 56 -5.00 -8.13 11.64
CA ALA A 56 -5.55 -6.89 12.20
C ALA A 56 -6.06 -7.11 13.64
N ARG A 57 -6.40 -6.01 14.32
CA ARG A 57 -7.09 -6.07 15.62
C ARG A 57 -8.49 -6.64 15.50
N THR A 58 -9.24 -6.25 14.46
CA THR A 58 -10.59 -6.74 14.17
C THR A 58 -10.50 -7.89 13.19
N VAL A 59 -10.42 -9.11 13.72
CA VAL A 59 -10.21 -10.31 12.91
C VAL A 59 -11.48 -10.73 12.16
N SER A 60 -12.67 -10.45 12.69
CA SER A 60 -13.96 -10.81 12.08
C SER A 60 -14.10 -10.34 10.62
N ASN A 61 -13.63 -9.14 10.31
CA ASN A 61 -13.68 -8.63 8.93
C ASN A 61 -12.80 -9.46 7.99
N ILE A 62 -11.69 -10.03 8.50
CA ILE A 62 -10.82 -10.90 7.69
C ILE A 62 -11.44 -12.28 7.55
N GLU A 63 -12.17 -12.76 8.57
CA GLU A 63 -12.92 -14.01 8.52
C GLU A 63 -14.05 -13.95 7.48
N GLU A 64 -14.79 -12.83 7.45
CA GLU A 64 -15.81 -12.57 6.43
C GLU A 64 -15.18 -12.55 5.03
N LEU A 65 -14.09 -11.83 4.84
CA LEU A 65 -13.35 -11.78 3.57
C LEU A 65 -12.84 -13.17 3.16
N ALA A 66 -12.37 -13.98 4.11
CA ALA A 66 -11.93 -15.35 3.86
C ALA A 66 -13.09 -16.24 3.39
N ALA A 67 -14.27 -16.10 4.01
CA ALA A 67 -15.49 -16.80 3.60
C ALA A 67 -15.93 -16.39 2.19
N GLU A 68 -15.88 -15.09 1.86
CA GLU A 68 -16.15 -14.59 0.50
C GLU A 68 -15.18 -15.19 -0.53
N CYS A 69 -13.88 -15.17 -0.28
CA CYS A 69 -12.87 -15.73 -1.17
C CYS A 69 -13.12 -17.22 -1.42
N LYS A 70 -13.44 -17.97 -0.35
CA LYS A 70 -13.77 -19.38 -0.44
C LYS A 70 -15.04 -19.64 -1.26
N SER A 71 -16.09 -18.85 -1.03
CA SER A 71 -17.37 -18.94 -1.76
C SER A 71 -17.21 -18.59 -3.24
N ALA A 72 -16.30 -17.66 -3.57
CA ALA A 72 -15.97 -17.31 -4.93
C ALA A 72 -15.08 -18.35 -5.65
N GLY A 73 -14.64 -19.40 -4.95
CA GLY A 73 -13.81 -20.47 -5.52
C GLY A 73 -12.40 -20.02 -5.91
N TYR A 74 -11.85 -19.04 -5.23
CA TYR A 74 -10.49 -18.57 -5.52
C TYR A 74 -9.46 -19.65 -5.19
N PRO A 75 -8.36 -19.77 -5.98
CA PRO A 75 -7.40 -20.86 -5.86
C PRO A 75 -6.53 -20.80 -4.61
N GLY A 76 -6.33 -19.62 -4.03
CA GLY A 76 -5.56 -19.41 -2.82
C GLY A 76 -6.40 -19.52 -1.55
N THR A 77 -5.81 -19.16 -0.41
CA THR A 77 -6.48 -19.22 0.89
C THR A 77 -6.15 -17.99 1.72
N LEU A 78 -7.16 -17.34 2.31
CA LEU A 78 -6.97 -16.29 3.30
C LEU A 78 -7.06 -16.88 4.71
N ILE A 79 -6.05 -16.61 5.52
CA ILE A 79 -5.89 -17.10 6.90
C ILE A 79 -5.99 -15.89 7.83
N PRO A 80 -7.09 -15.73 8.58
CA PRO A 80 -7.25 -14.63 9.52
C PRO A 80 -6.32 -14.78 10.72
N HIS A 81 -5.69 -13.69 11.14
CA HIS A 81 -4.87 -13.65 12.35
C HIS A 81 -5.12 -12.37 13.15
N ARG A 82 -5.40 -12.49 14.44
CA ARG A 82 -5.52 -11.33 15.33
C ARG A 82 -4.14 -10.84 15.73
N CYS A 83 -3.84 -9.56 15.50
CA CYS A 83 -2.57 -8.93 15.90
C CYS A 83 -2.79 -7.43 16.13
N ASP A 84 -2.35 -6.91 17.26
CA ASP A 84 -2.22 -5.48 17.50
C ASP A 84 -0.79 -5.06 17.13
N LEU A 85 -0.67 -4.33 16.04
CA LEU A 85 0.63 -3.88 15.53
C LEU A 85 1.27 -2.78 16.39
N SER A 86 0.59 -2.27 17.42
CA SER A 86 1.22 -1.40 18.43
C SER A 86 1.95 -2.19 19.52
N SER A 87 1.78 -3.52 19.55
CA SER A 87 2.43 -4.45 20.47
C SER A 87 3.49 -5.28 19.75
N GLU A 88 4.77 -5.12 20.12
CA GLU A 88 5.84 -5.96 19.59
C GLU A 88 5.61 -7.44 19.93
N GLU A 89 5.11 -7.73 21.13
CA GLU A 89 4.79 -9.08 21.58
C GLU A 89 3.77 -9.77 20.65
N ASP A 90 2.68 -9.07 20.28
CA ASP A 90 1.69 -9.58 19.34
C ASP A 90 2.31 -9.85 17.96
N ILE A 91 3.18 -8.96 17.48
CA ILE A 91 3.88 -9.15 16.19
C ILE A 91 4.77 -10.40 16.24
N LEU A 92 5.60 -10.53 17.27
CA LEU A 92 6.48 -11.68 17.42
C LEU A 92 5.71 -12.98 17.55
N SER A 93 4.61 -12.98 18.31
CA SER A 93 3.70 -14.12 18.45
C SER A 93 3.09 -14.52 17.11
N MET A 94 2.63 -13.55 16.33
CA MET A 94 2.11 -13.78 14.98
C MET A 94 3.16 -14.45 14.08
N PHE A 95 4.37 -13.92 14.01
CA PHE A 95 5.44 -14.54 13.18
C PHE A 95 5.83 -15.92 13.67
N SER A 96 5.82 -16.18 14.99
CA SER A 96 6.04 -17.51 15.56
C SER A 96 4.95 -18.49 15.12
N ALA A 97 3.67 -18.08 15.17
CA ALA A 97 2.54 -18.88 14.72
C ALA A 97 2.63 -19.17 13.21
N VAL A 98 2.97 -18.17 12.39
CA VAL A 98 3.15 -18.34 10.94
C VAL A 98 4.29 -19.31 10.63
N ARG A 99 5.42 -19.21 11.34
CA ARG A 99 6.54 -20.16 11.19
C ARG A 99 6.14 -21.60 11.53
N SER A 100 5.44 -21.80 12.63
CA SER A 100 5.07 -23.15 13.10
C SER A 100 3.97 -23.80 12.27
N GLN A 101 2.99 -23.03 11.80
CA GLN A 101 1.80 -23.57 11.11
C GLN A 101 1.92 -23.55 9.59
N HIS A 102 2.71 -22.64 9.02
CA HIS A 102 2.76 -22.38 7.57
C HIS A 102 4.18 -22.33 7.01
N SER A 103 5.18 -22.75 7.76
CA SER A 103 6.60 -22.76 7.38
C SER A 103 7.25 -21.38 7.26
N GLY A 104 6.52 -20.29 7.33
CA GLY A 104 7.06 -18.90 7.34
C GLY A 104 6.59 -18.05 6.17
N VAL A 105 7.17 -16.85 6.05
CA VAL A 105 6.72 -15.79 5.13
C VAL A 105 7.64 -15.70 3.91
N ASP A 106 7.08 -15.64 2.70
CA ASP A 106 7.78 -15.40 1.44
C ASP A 106 7.60 -13.96 0.94
N ILE A 107 6.43 -13.38 1.22
CA ILE A 107 6.08 -12.01 0.87
C ILE A 107 5.56 -11.32 2.13
N CYS A 108 6.11 -10.15 2.47
CA CYS A 108 5.60 -9.33 3.56
C CYS A 108 5.09 -8.01 3.01
N ILE A 109 3.79 -7.73 3.19
CA ILE A 109 3.16 -6.48 2.78
C ILE A 109 2.83 -5.67 4.02
N ASN A 110 3.67 -4.69 4.32
CA ASN A 110 3.48 -3.72 5.38
C ASN A 110 2.50 -2.65 4.92
N ASN A 111 1.21 -2.94 5.07
CA ASN A 111 0.12 -2.04 4.68
C ASN A 111 -0.49 -1.30 5.87
N ALA A 112 -0.45 -1.84 7.07
CA ALA A 112 -1.04 -1.19 8.23
C ALA A 112 -0.48 0.22 8.43
N GLY A 113 -1.39 1.15 8.66
CA GLY A 113 -1.06 2.54 8.92
C GLY A 113 -2.24 3.30 9.50
N LEU A 114 -1.95 4.37 10.19
CA LEU A 114 -2.95 5.27 10.72
C LEU A 114 -2.48 6.73 10.66
N ALA A 115 -3.46 7.65 10.65
CA ALA A 115 -3.22 9.08 10.87
C ALA A 115 -4.07 9.56 12.04
N ARG A 116 -3.57 10.58 12.73
CA ARG A 116 -4.28 11.34 13.75
C ARG A 116 -4.24 12.81 13.37
N PRO A 117 -5.27 13.59 13.67
CA PRO A 117 -5.30 15.02 13.32
C PRO A 117 -4.46 15.86 14.28
N ASP A 118 -3.30 15.35 14.69
CA ASP A 118 -2.40 15.96 15.65
C ASP A 118 -1.38 16.86 14.93
N THR A 119 -1.61 18.18 14.99
CA THR A 119 -0.73 19.17 14.39
C THR A 119 0.59 19.31 15.16
N LEU A 120 1.62 19.87 14.55
CA LEU A 120 2.92 20.07 15.23
C LEU A 120 2.85 21.11 16.35
N LEU A 121 1.92 22.06 16.28
CA LEU A 121 1.82 23.16 17.26
C LEU A 121 0.93 22.82 18.46
N SER A 122 -0.03 21.89 18.30
CA SER A 122 -1.04 21.61 19.33
C SER A 122 -1.46 20.15 19.43
N GLY A 123 -0.78 19.24 18.73
CA GLY A 123 -1.09 17.83 18.74
C GLY A 123 -0.72 17.11 20.05
N SER A 124 -1.34 15.97 20.28
CA SER A 124 -1.06 15.16 21.45
C SER A 124 0.15 14.26 21.25
N THR A 125 1.00 14.13 22.27
CA THR A 125 2.12 13.19 22.28
C THR A 125 1.65 11.74 22.08
N SER A 126 0.48 11.39 22.58
CA SER A 126 -0.11 10.05 22.43
C SER A 126 -0.45 9.77 20.96
N GLY A 127 -1.09 10.72 20.25
CA GLY A 127 -1.40 10.57 18.83
C GLY A 127 -0.15 10.47 17.96
N TRP A 128 0.90 11.24 18.27
CA TRP A 128 2.20 11.10 17.60
C TRP A 128 2.84 9.72 17.84
N LYS A 129 2.82 9.24 19.09
CA LYS A 129 3.32 7.91 19.42
C LYS A 129 2.54 6.80 18.71
N ASP A 130 1.19 6.91 18.67
CA ASP A 130 0.35 5.96 17.93
C ASP A 130 0.76 5.87 16.46
N MET A 131 0.89 7.02 15.79
CA MET A 131 1.32 7.08 14.39
C MET A 131 2.71 6.48 14.20
N PHE A 132 3.66 6.83 15.06
CA PHE A 132 5.04 6.33 14.93
C PHE A 132 5.13 4.83 15.20
N ASN A 133 4.44 4.35 16.23
CA ASN A 133 4.44 2.94 16.60
C ASN A 133 3.90 2.04 15.48
N VAL A 134 2.79 2.44 14.84
CA VAL A 134 2.18 1.63 13.77
C VAL A 134 2.87 1.84 12.43
N ASN A 135 3.08 3.11 12.01
CA ASN A 135 3.54 3.41 10.66
C ASN A 135 5.03 3.14 10.46
N VAL A 136 5.83 3.19 11.53
CA VAL A 136 7.29 3.10 11.48
C VAL A 136 7.80 1.88 12.23
N LEU A 137 7.53 1.80 13.53
CA LEU A 137 8.12 0.75 14.37
C LEU A 137 7.58 -0.64 14.02
N ALA A 138 6.27 -0.80 13.93
CA ALA A 138 5.64 -2.08 13.55
C ALA A 138 6.08 -2.54 12.16
N LEU A 139 6.15 -1.62 11.18
CA LEU A 139 6.67 -1.90 9.84
C LEU A 139 8.12 -2.41 9.92
N SER A 140 8.96 -1.79 10.73
CA SER A 140 10.37 -2.20 10.91
C SER A 140 10.48 -3.58 11.57
N ILE A 141 9.66 -3.85 12.59
CA ILE A 141 9.62 -5.16 13.26
C ILE A 141 9.15 -6.24 12.28
N CYS A 142 8.04 -6.01 11.57
CA CYS A 142 7.53 -6.95 10.57
C CYS A 142 8.55 -7.21 9.45
N THR A 143 9.27 -6.17 9.01
CA THR A 143 10.36 -6.28 8.03
C THR A 143 11.48 -7.19 8.54
N ARG A 144 11.96 -6.96 9.77
CA ARG A 144 12.99 -7.77 10.42
C ARG A 144 12.57 -9.24 10.52
N GLU A 145 11.38 -9.50 11.03
CA GLU A 145 10.86 -10.86 11.21
C GLU A 145 10.61 -11.59 9.87
N ALA A 146 10.14 -10.86 8.86
CA ALA A 146 9.96 -11.42 7.52
C ALA A 146 11.30 -11.80 6.90
N TYR A 147 12.30 -10.92 6.96
CA TYR A 147 13.66 -11.22 6.49
C TYR A 147 14.26 -12.43 7.20
N GLN A 148 14.13 -12.50 8.52
CA GLN A 148 14.62 -13.64 9.30
C GLN A 148 13.93 -14.94 8.91
N SER A 149 12.61 -14.91 8.73
CA SER A 149 11.84 -16.06 8.26
C SER A 149 12.30 -16.55 6.88
N MET A 150 12.58 -15.63 5.95
CA MET A 150 13.12 -15.97 4.62
C MET A 150 14.54 -16.56 4.73
N LYS A 151 15.41 -15.91 5.50
CA LYS A 151 16.81 -16.34 5.69
C LYS A 151 16.93 -17.74 6.29
N GLU A 152 16.17 -18.02 7.36
CA GLU A 152 16.15 -19.36 8.01
C GLU A 152 15.75 -20.46 7.05
N ARG A 153 14.83 -20.20 6.13
CA ARG A 153 14.34 -21.15 5.12
C ARG A 153 15.15 -21.14 3.82
N LYS A 154 16.19 -20.32 3.73
CA LYS A 154 17.00 -20.12 2.52
C LYS A 154 16.16 -19.65 1.31
N VAL A 155 15.13 -18.84 1.56
CA VAL A 155 14.35 -18.18 0.53
C VAL A 155 15.09 -16.93 0.12
N ASP A 156 15.64 -16.91 -1.10
CA ASP A 156 16.47 -15.82 -1.62
C ASP A 156 15.73 -14.95 -2.64
N ASP A 157 14.50 -15.30 -3.01
CA ASP A 157 13.68 -14.59 -3.99
C ASP A 157 12.43 -13.95 -3.38
N GLY A 158 12.43 -13.72 -2.06
CA GLY A 158 11.33 -13.13 -1.33
C GLY A 158 11.08 -11.66 -1.68
N HIS A 159 9.98 -11.10 -1.14
CA HIS A 159 9.65 -9.71 -1.37
C HIS A 159 9.06 -9.03 -0.14
N ILE A 160 9.59 -7.85 0.22
CA ILE A 160 9.04 -6.98 1.25
C ILE A 160 8.46 -5.74 0.56
N ILE A 161 7.16 -5.49 0.72
CA ILE A 161 6.44 -4.38 0.10
C ILE A 161 5.90 -3.46 1.18
N ASN A 162 6.30 -2.21 1.15
CA ASN A 162 5.84 -1.17 2.07
C ASN A 162 4.81 -0.28 1.37
N ILE A 163 3.56 -0.28 1.88
CA ILE A 163 2.53 0.66 1.43
C ILE A 163 2.78 1.99 2.14
N ASN A 164 3.34 2.91 1.38
CA ASN A 164 3.70 4.24 1.82
C ASN A 164 2.56 5.24 1.54
N SER A 165 2.88 6.43 1.07
CA SER A 165 1.99 7.49 0.62
C SER A 165 2.78 8.50 -0.19
N MET A 166 2.12 9.28 -1.04
CA MET A 166 2.70 10.52 -1.61
C MET A 166 3.14 11.48 -0.51
N SER A 167 2.50 11.44 0.67
CA SER A 167 2.95 12.18 1.87
C SER A 167 4.34 11.77 2.38
N GLY A 168 4.93 10.69 1.90
CA GLY A 168 6.32 10.30 2.15
C GLY A 168 7.34 10.90 1.16
N HIS A 169 6.87 11.69 0.20
CA HIS A 169 7.69 12.33 -0.84
C HIS A 169 7.46 13.85 -0.90
N GLN A 170 6.28 14.29 -0.49
CA GLN A 170 5.90 15.70 -0.46
C GLN A 170 5.06 16.00 0.78
N VAL A 171 5.38 17.11 1.45
CA VAL A 171 4.60 17.58 2.61
C VAL A 171 3.39 18.37 2.12
N SER A 172 2.20 17.91 2.50
CA SER A 172 0.95 18.63 2.22
C SER A 172 0.87 19.96 3.00
N PRO A 173 0.18 20.98 2.47
CA PRO A 173 -0.08 22.21 3.22
C PRO A 173 -1.03 22.03 4.42
N HIS A 174 -1.67 20.88 4.55
CA HIS A 174 -2.65 20.60 5.62
C HIS A 174 -1.95 20.19 6.91
N SER A 175 -2.00 21.07 7.92
CA SER A 175 -1.29 20.88 9.20
C SER A 175 -1.63 19.58 9.94
N VAL A 176 -2.86 19.10 9.79
CA VAL A 176 -3.35 17.87 10.47
C VAL A 176 -2.64 16.58 10.03
N ILE A 177 -1.95 16.61 8.89
CA ILE A 177 -1.20 15.43 8.39
C ILE A 177 0.31 15.64 8.36
N HIS A 178 0.85 16.71 8.96
CA HIS A 178 2.30 16.95 8.94
C HIS A 178 3.07 15.86 9.69
N PHE A 179 2.61 15.44 10.87
CA PHE A 179 3.27 14.36 11.60
C PHE A 179 3.11 12.99 10.89
N TYR A 180 1.93 12.74 10.31
CA TYR A 180 1.75 11.58 9.43
C TYR A 180 2.74 11.59 8.27
N SER A 181 2.93 12.74 7.60
CA SER A 181 3.92 12.88 6.53
C SER A 181 5.33 12.53 7.02
N ALA A 182 5.73 12.98 8.21
CA ALA A 182 7.03 12.62 8.79
C ALA A 182 7.18 11.10 8.96
N THR A 183 6.12 10.38 9.39
CA THR A 183 6.16 8.91 9.48
C THR A 183 6.30 8.26 8.10
N LYS A 184 5.68 8.83 7.06
CA LYS A 184 5.76 8.31 5.69
C LYS A 184 7.11 8.62 5.01
N TYR A 185 7.74 9.76 5.32
CA TYR A 185 9.15 10.01 4.95
C TYR A 185 10.09 9.01 5.61
N ALA A 186 9.83 8.63 6.87
CA ALA A 186 10.58 7.56 7.51
C ALA A 186 10.45 6.23 6.76
N VAL A 187 9.25 5.87 6.27
CA VAL A 187 9.05 4.66 5.45
C VAL A 187 9.84 4.71 4.15
N THR A 188 9.91 5.88 3.50
CA THR A 188 10.76 6.08 2.30
C THR A 188 12.22 5.78 2.61
N ALA A 189 12.76 6.37 3.68
CA ALA A 189 14.14 6.16 4.11
C ALA A 189 14.41 4.71 4.52
N LEU A 190 13.50 4.10 5.30
CA LEU A 190 13.62 2.69 5.73
C LEU A 190 13.59 1.71 4.55
N THR A 191 12.78 1.99 3.53
CA THR A 191 12.73 1.12 2.35
C THR A 191 14.03 1.17 1.56
N GLU A 192 14.62 2.36 1.41
CA GLU A 192 15.91 2.49 0.72
C GLU A 192 17.05 1.90 1.56
N GLY A 193 17.06 2.13 2.88
CA GLY A 193 18.01 1.47 3.79
C GLY A 193 17.93 -0.06 3.70
N LEU A 194 16.72 -0.61 3.71
CA LEU A 194 16.50 -2.04 3.55
C LEU A 194 17.08 -2.58 2.23
N ARG A 195 16.93 -1.86 1.12
CA ARG A 195 17.54 -2.26 -0.17
C ARG A 195 19.06 -2.33 -0.08
N GLN A 196 19.67 -1.38 0.63
CA GLN A 196 21.13 -1.35 0.82
C GLN A 196 21.59 -2.54 1.68
N GLU A 197 20.90 -2.80 2.78
CA GLU A 197 21.20 -3.94 3.66
C GLU A 197 21.01 -5.30 2.97
N LEU A 198 19.96 -5.45 2.14
CA LEU A 198 19.71 -6.67 1.37
C LEU A 198 20.82 -6.92 0.32
N ARG A 199 21.35 -5.86 -0.31
CA ARG A 199 22.51 -5.95 -1.22
C ARG A 199 23.78 -6.30 -0.46
N GLU A 200 24.04 -5.68 0.69
CA GLU A 200 25.18 -6.00 1.54
C GLU A 200 25.14 -7.47 2.02
N ALA A 201 23.93 -7.96 2.34
CA ALA A 201 23.68 -9.35 2.69
C ALA A 201 23.78 -10.31 1.50
N GLN A 202 24.03 -9.82 0.27
CA GLN A 202 24.14 -10.59 -0.96
C GLN A 202 22.90 -11.48 -1.23
N THR A 203 21.70 -10.96 -0.96
CA THR A 203 20.43 -11.64 -1.20
C THR A 203 19.67 -11.04 -2.37
N HIS A 204 18.86 -11.84 -3.07
CA HIS A 204 17.97 -11.40 -4.14
C HIS A 204 16.56 -11.04 -3.63
N ILE A 205 16.35 -11.01 -2.30
CA ILE A 205 15.13 -10.50 -1.70
C ILE A 205 14.94 -9.05 -2.10
N ARG A 206 13.74 -8.70 -2.57
CA ARG A 206 13.42 -7.36 -3.04
C ARG A 206 12.71 -6.54 -1.97
N ALA A 207 12.90 -5.22 -2.02
CA ALA A 207 12.17 -4.28 -1.18
C ALA A 207 11.53 -3.20 -2.06
N THR A 208 10.20 -3.10 -2.03
CA THR A 208 9.44 -2.13 -2.84
C THR A 208 8.65 -1.18 -1.96
N CYS A 209 8.66 0.09 -2.35
CA CYS A 209 7.79 1.11 -1.79
C CYS A 209 6.69 1.41 -2.81
N ILE A 210 5.42 1.28 -2.43
CA ILE A 210 4.27 1.73 -3.21
C ILE A 210 3.68 2.93 -2.50
N SER A 211 3.61 4.08 -3.19
CA SER A 211 3.23 5.37 -2.60
C SER A 211 1.97 5.89 -3.28
N PRO A 212 0.77 5.43 -2.87
CA PRO A 212 -0.46 5.94 -3.41
C PRO A 212 -0.73 7.37 -2.96
N GLU A 213 -1.47 8.09 -3.78
CA GLU A 213 -2.15 9.33 -3.43
C GLU A 213 -3.37 9.04 -2.55
N VAL A 214 -4.43 9.83 -2.66
CA VAL A 214 -5.65 9.59 -1.87
C VAL A 214 -6.39 8.37 -2.41
N VAL A 215 -6.62 7.40 -1.52
CA VAL A 215 -7.37 6.17 -1.80
C VAL A 215 -8.68 6.19 -1.04
N GLU A 216 -9.79 5.90 -1.72
CA GLU A 216 -11.12 5.84 -1.11
C GLU A 216 -11.21 4.66 -0.12
N THR A 217 -11.05 4.96 1.16
CA THR A 217 -11.02 3.98 2.24
C THR A 217 -11.61 4.59 3.53
N GLN A 218 -11.65 3.82 4.60
CA GLN A 218 -12.00 4.33 5.94
C GLN A 218 -10.95 5.28 6.55
N PHE A 219 -9.86 5.58 5.83
CA PHE A 219 -8.76 6.38 6.36
C PHE A 219 -9.16 7.82 6.69
N ALA A 220 -9.87 8.50 5.78
CA ALA A 220 -10.35 9.86 6.03
C ALA A 220 -11.36 9.92 7.19
N PHE A 221 -12.22 8.90 7.34
CA PHE A 221 -13.14 8.81 8.47
C PHE A 221 -12.41 8.63 9.80
N LYS A 222 -11.31 7.89 9.81
CA LYS A 222 -10.45 7.75 11.01
C LYS A 222 -9.60 8.98 11.29
N LEU A 223 -9.21 9.73 10.26
CA LEU A 223 -8.51 11.01 10.40
C LEU A 223 -9.44 12.12 10.92
N HIS A 224 -10.71 12.07 10.52
CA HIS A 224 -11.75 13.05 10.90
C HIS A 224 -12.84 12.37 11.75
N ASP A 225 -12.45 11.57 12.76
CA ASP A 225 -13.35 10.79 13.61
C ASP A 225 -14.43 11.63 14.32
N LYS A 226 -14.18 12.93 14.52
CA LYS A 226 -15.10 13.89 15.11
C LYS A 226 -15.93 14.69 14.09
N ASP A 227 -15.71 14.48 12.80
CA ASP A 227 -16.38 15.24 11.74
C ASP A 227 -16.57 14.32 10.49
N PRO A 228 -17.63 13.47 10.53
CA PRO A 228 -17.93 12.56 9.41
C PRO A 228 -18.25 13.28 8.09
N GLU A 229 -18.83 14.48 8.15
CA GLU A 229 -19.15 15.27 6.95
C GLU A 229 -17.88 15.72 6.24
N LYS A 230 -16.89 16.17 7.00
CA LYS A 230 -15.57 16.52 6.47
C LYS A 230 -14.83 15.33 5.90
N ALA A 231 -14.98 14.14 6.50
CA ALA A 231 -14.42 12.91 5.97
C ALA A 231 -15.04 12.55 4.61
N ALA A 232 -16.37 12.63 4.47
CA ALA A 232 -17.07 12.40 3.22
C ALA A 232 -16.66 13.43 2.15
N ALA A 233 -16.67 14.72 2.50
CA ALA A 233 -16.27 15.80 1.60
C ALA A 233 -14.85 15.64 1.03
N THR A 234 -13.94 14.97 1.77
CA THR A 234 -12.58 14.68 1.27
C THR A 234 -12.62 13.84 -0.01
N TYR A 235 -13.53 12.87 -0.11
CA TYR A 235 -13.65 11.98 -1.26
C TYR A 235 -14.54 12.52 -2.38
N GLU A 236 -15.47 13.43 -2.06
CA GLU A 236 -16.34 14.03 -3.07
C GLU A 236 -15.62 15.09 -3.93
N CYS A 237 -14.64 15.78 -3.34
CA CYS A 237 -13.96 16.90 -3.99
C CYS A 237 -12.82 16.50 -4.92
N ILE A 238 -12.33 15.26 -4.86
CA ILE A 238 -11.18 14.79 -5.64
C ILE A 238 -11.46 13.40 -6.22
N LYS A 239 -10.96 13.15 -7.41
CA LYS A 239 -10.96 11.78 -7.96
C LYS A 239 -9.92 10.97 -7.19
N CYS A 240 -10.38 9.95 -6.46
CA CYS A 240 -9.54 9.09 -5.64
C CYS A 240 -9.16 7.81 -6.37
N LEU A 241 -8.02 7.24 -5.98
CA LEU A 241 -7.72 5.85 -6.28
C LEU A 241 -8.68 4.94 -5.50
N LYS A 242 -8.92 3.74 -6.04
CA LYS A 242 -9.61 2.66 -5.32
C LYS A 242 -8.60 1.73 -4.65
N PRO A 243 -8.98 1.01 -3.59
CA PRO A 243 -8.13 -0.02 -2.98
C PRO A 243 -7.62 -1.05 -3.98
N GLU A 244 -8.43 -1.39 -4.98
CA GLU A 244 -8.12 -2.33 -6.06
C GLU A 244 -6.96 -1.84 -6.95
N ASP A 245 -6.86 -0.53 -7.21
CA ASP A 245 -5.75 0.04 -7.99
C ASP A 245 -4.40 -0.20 -7.31
N VAL A 246 -4.38 -0.11 -5.97
CA VAL A 246 -3.18 -0.41 -5.19
C VAL A 246 -2.90 -1.91 -5.15
N ALA A 247 -3.93 -2.75 -5.11
CA ALA A 247 -3.78 -4.19 -5.16
C ALA A 247 -3.22 -4.65 -6.52
N GLU A 248 -3.66 -4.04 -7.62
CA GLU A 248 -3.11 -4.30 -8.95
C GLU A 248 -1.64 -3.87 -9.05
N ALA A 249 -1.26 -2.75 -8.44
CA ALA A 249 0.13 -2.34 -8.35
C ALA A 249 1.00 -3.34 -7.57
N VAL A 250 0.48 -3.94 -6.50
CA VAL A 250 1.16 -5.03 -5.77
C VAL A 250 1.36 -6.24 -6.69
N VAL A 251 0.33 -6.65 -7.43
CA VAL A 251 0.42 -7.76 -8.40
C VAL A 251 1.45 -7.44 -9.49
N TYR A 252 1.43 -6.23 -10.04
CA TYR A 252 2.41 -5.80 -11.02
C TYR A 252 3.84 -5.94 -10.50
N VAL A 253 4.12 -5.42 -9.31
CA VAL A 253 5.45 -5.50 -8.68
C VAL A 253 5.89 -6.95 -8.42
N LEU A 254 4.97 -7.81 -7.97
CA LEU A 254 5.25 -9.22 -7.76
C LEU A 254 5.49 -9.99 -9.06
N SER A 255 4.81 -9.62 -10.14
CA SER A 255 4.90 -10.28 -11.45
C SER A 255 6.18 -9.93 -12.21
N THR A 256 6.88 -8.86 -11.86
CA THR A 256 8.14 -8.48 -12.52
C THR A 256 9.21 -9.56 -12.33
N PRO A 257 10.14 -9.72 -13.30
CA PRO A 257 11.25 -10.66 -13.19
C PRO A 257 12.04 -10.50 -11.88
N PRO A 258 12.61 -11.55 -11.29
CA PRO A 258 13.30 -11.49 -10.01
C PRO A 258 14.42 -10.45 -9.92
N HIS A 259 15.13 -10.20 -11.02
CA HIS A 259 16.21 -9.22 -11.10
C HIS A 259 15.74 -7.76 -11.28
N VAL A 260 14.42 -7.52 -11.33
CA VAL A 260 13.87 -6.17 -11.51
C VAL A 260 13.38 -5.64 -10.16
N GLN A 261 13.99 -4.55 -9.71
CA GLN A 261 13.55 -3.79 -8.55
C GLN A 261 12.67 -2.64 -9.01
N VAL A 262 11.46 -2.53 -8.45
CA VAL A 262 10.48 -1.49 -8.77
C VAL A 262 10.26 -0.58 -7.57
N SER A 263 10.20 0.72 -7.80
CA SER A 263 9.61 1.70 -6.88
C SER A 263 8.46 2.41 -7.59
N LEU A 264 7.34 2.58 -6.93
CA LEU A 264 6.11 3.02 -7.58
C LEU A 264 5.42 4.13 -6.78
N ALA A 265 5.14 5.26 -7.44
CA ALA A 265 4.20 6.28 -6.97
C ALA A 265 2.92 6.19 -7.81
N LEU A 266 1.77 6.11 -7.14
CA LEU A 266 0.46 6.04 -7.78
C LEU A 266 -0.26 7.37 -7.60
N THR A 267 -0.50 8.05 -8.70
CA THR A 267 -1.26 9.31 -8.74
C THR A 267 -2.48 9.17 -9.64
N VAL A 268 -3.52 9.96 -9.39
CA VAL A 268 -4.66 10.12 -10.28
C VAL A 268 -4.45 11.38 -11.09
N HIS A 269 -4.34 11.25 -12.42
CA HIS A 269 -4.43 12.39 -13.30
C HIS A 269 -5.91 12.64 -13.63
N PRO A 270 -6.44 13.86 -13.43
CA PRO A 270 -7.70 14.24 -14.06
C PRO A 270 -7.51 14.02 -15.57
N LEU A 271 -8.37 13.22 -16.19
CA LEU A 271 -8.42 13.18 -17.65
C LEU A 271 -8.80 14.60 -18.06
N GLU A 272 -7.87 15.37 -18.63
CA GLU A 272 -8.19 16.61 -19.31
C GLU A 272 -9.19 16.24 -20.41
N GLU A 273 -10.42 16.77 -20.32
CA GLU A 273 -11.32 16.75 -21.47
C GLU A 273 -10.56 17.41 -22.64
N PRO A 274 -10.59 16.82 -23.83
CA PRO A 274 -9.88 17.39 -24.97
C PRO A 274 -10.37 18.83 -25.17
N SER A 275 -9.47 19.78 -25.08
CA SER A 275 -9.69 21.22 -25.16
C SER A 275 -10.10 21.71 -26.57
N HIS A 276 -11.00 21.00 -27.24
CA HIS A 276 -11.48 21.30 -28.58
C HIS A 276 -12.83 22.02 -28.64
N LEU A 277 -13.29 22.65 -27.55
CA LEU A 277 -14.49 23.48 -27.59
C LEU A 277 -14.42 24.58 -26.53
N GLN A 278 -13.59 25.61 -26.72
CA GLN A 278 -13.89 26.98 -26.27
C GLN A 278 -12.90 27.99 -26.83
N ARG A 279 -13.03 28.32 -28.12
CA ARG A 279 -12.79 29.69 -28.56
C ARG A 279 -14.14 30.40 -28.53
N GLY A 280 -14.46 31.02 -27.42
CA GLY A 280 -15.64 31.84 -27.24
C GLY A 280 -15.38 32.77 -26.06
N THR A 281 -15.09 34.04 -26.36
CA THR A 281 -15.01 35.16 -25.42
C THR A 281 -16.30 35.27 -24.63
N ALA A 282 -16.27 34.98 -23.31
CA ALA A 282 -17.25 35.58 -22.36
C ALA A 282 -16.78 35.41 -20.93
N GLY A 283 -16.74 36.48 -20.20
CA GLY A 283 -16.78 36.76 -18.79
C GLY A 283 -16.53 35.65 -17.77
N ARG A 284 -15.57 35.87 -16.86
CA ARG A 284 -15.43 35.09 -15.62
C ARG A 284 -16.77 35.05 -14.87
N PRO A 285 -17.34 33.88 -14.53
CA PRO A 285 -18.35 33.79 -13.50
C PRO A 285 -17.64 33.94 -12.13
N SER A 286 -17.92 35.03 -11.43
CA SER A 286 -17.72 35.18 -10.00
C SER A 286 -18.66 34.21 -9.29
N GLY A 287 -18.15 33.12 -8.68
CA GLY A 287 -19.01 32.24 -7.89
C GLY A 287 -18.49 30.83 -7.63
N TRP A 288 -17.21 30.64 -7.40
CA TRP A 288 -16.75 29.44 -6.73
C TRP A 288 -16.68 29.74 -5.23
N GLY A 289 -17.78 29.47 -4.53
CA GLY A 289 -17.81 29.48 -3.09
C GLY A 289 -16.77 28.51 -2.57
N GLU A 290 -15.86 28.99 -1.75
CA GLU A 290 -14.96 28.16 -0.96
C GLU A 290 -15.83 27.31 -0.01
N HIS A 291 -16.08 26.06 -0.33
CA HIS A 291 -16.62 25.12 0.65
C HIS A 291 -15.54 24.92 1.73
N PRO A 292 -15.83 25.21 3.01
CA PRO A 292 -14.88 25.08 4.10
C PRO A 292 -14.67 23.60 4.48
N GLY A 293 -14.07 22.83 3.62
CA GLY A 293 -13.82 21.39 3.79
C GLY A 293 -13.18 20.73 2.59
N CYS A 294 -13.20 21.39 1.44
CA CYS A 294 -12.56 20.88 0.25
C CYS A 294 -11.04 21.06 0.35
N LEU A 295 -10.32 19.96 0.41
CA LEU A 295 -8.88 19.93 0.22
C LEU A 295 -8.62 20.38 -1.23
N LYS A 296 -8.21 21.64 -1.44
CA LYS A 296 -7.77 22.06 -2.78
C LYS A 296 -6.76 21.03 -3.27
N PRO A 297 -6.91 20.48 -4.50
CA PRO A 297 -5.88 19.61 -5.04
C PRO A 297 -4.58 20.42 -5.03
N CYS A 298 -3.60 20.01 -4.24
CA CYS A 298 -2.25 20.48 -4.43
C CYS A 298 -1.89 20.15 -5.86
N ALA A 299 -1.37 21.12 -6.61
CA ALA A 299 -0.70 20.85 -7.87
C ALA A 299 0.51 19.99 -7.52
N PHE A 300 0.30 18.68 -7.49
CA PHE A 300 1.38 17.72 -7.31
C PHE A 300 2.25 17.82 -8.56
N GLN A 301 3.44 18.34 -8.37
CA GLN A 301 4.48 18.22 -9.37
C GLN A 301 4.69 16.71 -9.59
N GLN A 302 4.62 16.24 -10.83
CA GLN A 302 4.87 14.84 -11.17
C GLN A 302 6.13 14.35 -10.46
N ILE A 303 5.94 13.59 -9.38
CA ILE A 303 7.06 12.93 -8.71
C ILE A 303 7.15 11.56 -9.33
N GLY A 304 8.04 11.48 -10.28
CA GLY A 304 8.75 10.27 -10.63
C GLY A 304 7.96 9.15 -11.25
N ASP A 305 8.32 8.95 -12.46
CA ASP A 305 8.21 7.74 -13.22
C ASP A 305 8.48 6.48 -12.38
N ILE A 306 7.95 5.35 -12.84
CA ILE A 306 8.32 4.01 -12.37
C ILE A 306 9.83 3.89 -12.45
N GLN A 307 10.53 3.87 -11.32
CA GLN A 307 11.97 3.62 -11.30
C GLN A 307 12.20 2.11 -11.31
N MET A 308 12.60 1.56 -12.43
CA MET A 308 13.09 0.18 -12.54
C MET A 308 14.61 0.17 -12.44
N ARG A 309 15.14 -0.59 -11.47
CA ARG A 309 16.59 -0.78 -11.30
C ARG A 309 16.89 -2.27 -11.22
N PRO A 310 18.02 -2.73 -11.76
CA PRO A 310 18.50 -4.09 -11.51
C PRO A 310 18.79 -4.29 -10.02
N THR A 311 18.49 -5.46 -9.48
CA THR A 311 18.77 -5.80 -8.08
C THR A 311 20.26 -5.88 -7.80
N GLU A 312 21.08 -6.17 -8.82
CA GLU A 312 22.52 -6.39 -8.73
C GLU A 312 23.37 -5.15 -9.07
N GLN A 313 22.78 -3.95 -9.15
CA GLN A 313 23.57 -2.75 -9.42
C GLN A 313 24.52 -2.46 -8.26
N VAL A 314 25.80 -2.80 -8.46
CA VAL A 314 26.92 -2.31 -7.65
C VAL A 314 27.13 -0.84 -8.03
N ILE A 315 27.11 0.05 -7.04
CA ILE A 315 27.55 1.44 -7.20
C ILE A 315 29.05 1.49 -7.01
#